data_b7127ef14ab07c989e92dffe80f7d4e3
#
_entry.id   b7127ef14ab07c989e92dffe80f7d4e3
#
_cell.length_a   1.000
_cell.length_b   1.000
_cell.length_c   1.000
_cell.angle_alpha   90.00
_cell.angle_beta   90.00
_cell.angle_gamma   90.00
#
_symmetry.space_group_name_H-M   'P 1'
#
loop_
_entity.id
_entity.type
_entity.pdbx_description
1 polymer ?
#
loop_
_entity_poly.entity_id
_entity_poly.type
_entity_poly.pdbx_seq_one_letter_code
_entity_poly.pdbx_strand_id
1 'polypeptide(L)'
;LTDLSRPDDPRNWSGVTSVSIPSWWQPYVLSVASLTPEAQPSKFTMAGPWVGIAAPGENIVSVSNRDDGGLGNALPNEKQQLIPLNGTSYAAGYVAGVAALVRSKYPQLSATQVMQRITASAHKGARAPSNVVGAGTVDPVAALTWELPAGTDSQAPAVKQLAAPPEPAPKDPTPRIVAFAGTAVLALAVAVVAAIAARRRKEPTP
;
A
#
# COMPACT_ATOMS: atom_id res chain seq x y z
N LEU A 1 14.75 0.37 -14.45
CA LEU A 1 14.27 -1.02 -14.25
C LEU A 1 15.44 -1.84 -13.73
N THR A 2 15.27 -2.45 -12.55
CA THR A 2 16.26 -3.35 -11.96
C THR A 2 16.31 -4.60 -12.83
N ASP A 3 17.45 -4.89 -13.43
CA ASP A 3 17.65 -6.14 -14.13
C ASP A 3 17.88 -7.25 -13.09
N LEU A 4 16.83 -7.98 -12.78
CA LEU A 4 16.82 -9.05 -11.78
C LEU A 4 17.72 -10.23 -12.17
N SER A 5 18.21 -10.27 -13.41
CA SER A 5 19.11 -11.32 -13.90
C SER A 5 20.58 -11.06 -13.57
N ARG A 6 20.92 -9.85 -13.11
CA ARG A 6 22.31 -9.45 -12.81
C ARG A 6 22.67 -9.77 -11.36
N PRO A 7 23.59 -10.71 -11.12
CA PRO A 7 24.02 -11.10 -9.77
C PRO A 7 24.71 -9.96 -8.99
N ASP A 8 25.23 -8.98 -9.71
CA ASP A 8 25.98 -7.83 -9.19
C ASP A 8 25.08 -6.59 -8.92
N ASP A 9 23.78 -6.65 -9.23
CA ASP A 9 22.86 -5.56 -8.88
C ASP A 9 22.67 -5.54 -7.36
N PRO A 10 23.03 -4.41 -6.67
CA PRO A 10 22.85 -4.30 -5.23
C PRO A 10 21.38 -4.37 -4.79
N ARG A 11 20.44 -4.33 -5.74
CA ARG A 11 19.00 -4.48 -5.53
C ARG A 11 18.47 -5.81 -6.02
N ASN A 12 19.28 -6.87 -5.96
CA ASN A 12 18.86 -8.21 -6.34
C ASN A 12 17.83 -8.82 -5.36
N TRP A 13 17.23 -9.93 -5.76
CA TRP A 13 16.25 -10.67 -4.98
C TRP A 13 16.87 -11.63 -3.96
N SER A 14 18.18 -11.70 -3.89
CA SER A 14 18.88 -12.57 -2.93
C SER A 14 18.52 -12.16 -1.50
N GLY A 15 18.05 -13.09 -0.71
CA GLY A 15 17.66 -12.88 0.68
C GLY A 15 16.26 -12.26 0.89
N VAL A 16 15.49 -12.02 -0.17
CA VAL A 16 14.09 -11.57 -0.03
C VAL A 16 13.23 -12.74 0.44
N THR A 17 12.64 -12.61 1.63
CA THR A 17 11.77 -13.63 2.24
C THR A 17 10.28 -13.31 2.13
N SER A 18 9.95 -12.04 1.88
CA SER A 18 8.57 -11.56 1.76
C SER A 18 8.48 -10.48 0.70
N VAL A 19 7.36 -10.39 0.01
CA VAL A 19 7.10 -9.41 -1.03
C VAL A 19 6.07 -8.39 -0.56
N SER A 20 6.37 -7.11 -0.77
CA SER A 20 5.43 -6.03 -0.50
C SER A 20 4.59 -5.74 -1.74
N ILE A 21 3.28 -5.85 -1.62
CA ILE A 21 2.31 -5.44 -2.63
C ILE A 21 1.53 -4.24 -2.06
N PRO A 22 1.44 -3.09 -2.74
CA PRO A 22 1.70 -2.80 -4.16
C PRO A 22 3.14 -2.42 -4.52
N SER A 23 4.09 -2.41 -3.59
CA SER A 23 5.48 -1.99 -3.82
C SER A 23 6.18 -2.73 -4.97
N TRP A 24 5.76 -3.97 -5.25
CA TRP A 24 6.19 -4.77 -6.39
C TRP A 24 6.03 -4.07 -7.74
N TRP A 25 5.03 -3.20 -7.89
CA TRP A 25 4.71 -2.52 -9.14
C TRP A 25 5.55 -1.27 -9.37
N GLN A 26 6.87 -1.37 -9.25
CA GLN A 26 7.83 -0.26 -9.34
C GLN A 26 7.63 0.69 -10.53
N PRO A 27 7.20 0.26 -11.72
CA PRO A 27 6.97 1.19 -12.82
C PRO A 27 5.84 2.20 -12.53
N TYR A 28 4.98 1.90 -11.57
CA TYR A 28 3.78 2.69 -11.25
C TYR A 28 3.79 3.21 -9.80
N VAL A 29 4.58 2.62 -8.92
CA VAL A 29 4.61 2.91 -7.48
C VAL A 29 6.03 3.23 -7.06
N LEU A 30 6.24 4.42 -6.52
CA LEU A 30 7.50 4.78 -5.86
C LEU A 30 7.42 4.39 -4.39
N SER A 31 8.02 3.25 -4.05
CA SER A 31 8.08 2.78 -2.67
C SER A 31 9.11 3.55 -1.86
N VAL A 32 8.74 3.95 -0.64
CA VAL A 32 9.54 4.81 0.21
C VAL A 32 9.98 4.06 1.47
N ALA A 33 11.28 4.01 1.71
CA ALA A 33 11.87 3.55 2.95
C ALA A 33 11.87 4.66 4.01
N SER A 34 11.83 4.26 5.29
CA SER A 34 11.91 5.17 6.43
C SER A 34 13.35 5.33 6.90
N LEU A 35 13.72 6.55 7.25
CA LEU A 35 14.98 6.91 7.90
C LEU A 35 14.74 7.45 9.31
N THR A 36 15.71 7.20 10.19
CA THR A 36 15.81 7.85 11.50
C THR A 36 16.24 9.32 11.33
N PRO A 37 16.18 10.16 12.41
CA PRO A 37 16.71 11.52 12.38
C PRO A 37 18.20 11.60 12.00
N GLU A 38 18.96 10.54 12.28
CA GLU A 38 20.41 10.43 11.96
C GLU A 38 20.63 9.88 10.53
N ALA A 39 19.59 9.88 9.70
CA ALA A 39 19.59 9.37 8.32
C ALA A 39 20.00 7.89 8.19
N GLN A 40 19.79 7.09 9.24
CA GLN A 40 19.96 5.64 9.17
C GLN A 40 18.64 4.98 8.80
N PRO A 41 18.64 3.85 8.08
CA PRO A 41 17.43 3.11 7.80
C PRO A 41 16.71 2.68 9.08
N SER A 42 15.41 2.96 9.17
CA SER A 42 14.57 2.51 10.29
C SER A 42 14.50 1.00 10.36
N LYS A 43 14.55 0.43 11.56
CA LYS A 43 14.53 -1.04 11.77
C LYS A 43 13.28 -1.72 11.25
N PHE A 44 12.17 -0.98 11.14
CA PHE A 44 10.90 -1.48 10.63
C PHE A 44 10.75 -1.32 9.11
N THR A 45 11.72 -0.71 8.42
CA THR A 45 11.69 -0.61 6.96
C THR A 45 11.83 -1.99 6.34
N MET A 46 10.87 -2.36 5.50
CA MET A 46 10.91 -3.59 4.75
C MET A 46 11.81 -3.42 3.53
N ALA A 47 13.05 -3.88 3.67
CA ALA A 47 14.04 -3.84 2.60
C ALA A 47 13.66 -4.77 1.45
N GLY A 48 13.97 -4.35 0.22
CA GLY A 48 13.75 -5.16 -0.97
C GLY A 48 14.00 -4.38 -2.26
N PRO A 49 14.11 -5.06 -3.40
CA PRO A 49 14.40 -4.42 -4.68
C PRO A 49 13.32 -3.43 -5.16
N TRP A 50 12.16 -3.45 -4.52
CA TRP A 50 11.07 -2.49 -4.75
C TRP A 50 11.32 -1.11 -4.15
N VAL A 51 12.25 -0.96 -3.19
CA VAL A 51 12.50 0.34 -2.56
C VAL A 51 13.08 1.31 -3.59
N GLY A 52 12.34 2.37 -3.88
CA GLY A 52 12.76 3.37 -4.87
C GLY A 52 13.57 4.52 -4.26
N ILE A 53 13.21 4.97 -3.05
CA ILE A 53 13.82 6.12 -2.37
C ILE A 53 13.60 6.01 -0.86
N ALA A 54 14.33 6.79 -0.07
CA ALA A 54 14.16 6.89 1.37
C ALA A 54 13.85 8.34 1.80
N ALA A 55 13.11 8.48 2.91
CA ALA A 55 12.80 9.77 3.52
C ALA A 55 12.66 9.65 5.05
N PRO A 56 12.71 10.76 5.80
CA PRO A 56 12.47 10.74 7.24
C PRO A 56 11.12 10.09 7.57
N GLY A 57 11.12 9.16 8.53
CA GLY A 57 9.91 8.46 8.97
C GLY A 57 9.90 8.12 10.44
N GLU A 58 10.84 8.64 11.24
CA GLU A 58 10.83 8.53 12.70
C GLU A 58 10.84 9.90 13.37
N ASN A 59 10.23 9.97 14.54
CA ASN A 59 10.05 11.20 15.33
C ASN A 59 9.45 12.35 14.52
N ILE A 60 8.46 12.02 13.71
CA ILE A 60 7.84 12.98 12.79
C ILE A 60 7.02 13.99 13.58
N VAL A 61 7.14 15.25 13.16
CA VAL A 61 6.29 16.36 13.62
C VAL A 61 5.37 16.77 12.47
N SER A 62 4.09 16.86 12.73
CA SER A 62 3.08 17.24 11.74
C SER A 62 2.10 18.25 12.32
N VAL A 63 1.26 18.82 11.47
CA VAL A 63 0.16 19.68 11.92
C VAL A 63 -0.84 18.88 12.74
N SER A 64 -1.29 19.48 13.84
CA SER A 64 -2.34 18.90 14.67
C SER A 64 -3.73 19.16 14.05
N ASN A 65 -4.63 18.19 14.23
CA ASN A 65 -6.04 18.33 13.89
C ASN A 65 -6.90 18.85 15.05
N ARG A 66 -6.28 19.39 16.10
CA ARG A 66 -6.98 20.01 17.23
C ARG A 66 -7.49 21.39 16.84
N ASP A 67 -8.58 21.84 17.49
CA ASP A 67 -9.20 23.13 17.21
C ASP A 67 -8.28 24.33 17.49
N ASP A 68 -7.32 24.17 18.43
CA ASP A 68 -6.29 25.16 18.74
C ASP A 68 -5.11 25.14 17.74
N GLY A 69 -5.09 24.21 16.79
CA GLY A 69 -4.00 24.03 15.85
C GLY A 69 -2.72 23.54 16.52
N GLY A 70 -1.57 23.92 15.94
CA GLY A 70 -0.26 23.58 16.47
C GLY A 70 0.38 22.36 15.82
N LEU A 71 1.45 21.85 16.44
CA LEU A 71 2.21 20.70 15.95
C LEU A 71 2.00 19.50 16.87
N GLY A 72 1.84 18.33 16.28
CA GLY A 72 1.77 17.03 16.95
C GLY A 72 2.93 16.14 16.54
N ASN A 73 3.54 15.45 17.49
CA ASN A 73 4.64 14.51 17.28
C ASN A 73 4.35 13.12 17.84
N ALA A 74 3.16 12.92 18.39
CA ALA A 74 2.77 11.65 19.00
C ALA A 74 1.26 11.43 18.88
N LEU A 75 0.85 10.16 18.89
CA LEU A 75 -0.54 9.73 18.96
C LEU A 75 -0.75 8.83 20.17
N PRO A 76 -1.94 8.86 20.83
CA PRO A 76 -2.26 7.95 21.91
C PRO A 76 -2.42 6.51 21.36
N ASN A 77 -1.83 5.54 22.05
CA ASN A 77 -2.09 4.13 21.81
C ASN A 77 -3.37 3.67 22.54
N GLU A 78 -3.69 2.38 22.47
CA GLU A 78 -4.84 1.79 23.16
C GLU A 78 -4.84 2.03 24.69
N LYS A 79 -3.67 2.23 25.29
CA LYS A 79 -3.48 2.53 26.72
C LYS A 79 -3.39 4.03 27.01
N GLN A 80 -3.78 4.88 26.07
CA GLN A 80 -3.70 6.35 26.17
C GLN A 80 -2.27 6.91 26.39
N GLN A 81 -1.24 6.13 26.09
CA GLN A 81 0.15 6.58 26.16
C GLN A 81 0.54 7.22 24.82
N LEU A 82 1.18 8.37 24.87
CA LEU A 82 1.66 9.08 23.68
C LEU A 82 2.85 8.32 23.08
N ILE A 83 2.68 7.88 21.84
CA ILE A 83 3.72 7.20 21.07
C ILE A 83 4.18 8.11 19.95
N PRO A 84 5.51 8.32 19.77
CA PRO A 84 6.06 9.11 18.68
C PRO A 84 5.56 8.66 17.31
N LEU A 85 5.40 9.60 16.38
CA LEU A 85 4.98 9.31 15.02
C LEU A 85 6.14 8.65 14.25
N ASN A 86 6.08 7.33 14.12
CA ASN A 86 7.07 6.53 13.40
C ASN A 86 6.38 5.66 12.35
N GLY A 87 6.91 5.64 11.13
CA GLY A 87 6.38 4.78 10.07
C GLY A 87 6.84 5.16 8.67
N THR A 88 6.93 4.17 7.79
CA THR A 88 7.16 4.39 6.36
C THR A 88 6.03 5.21 5.71
N SER A 89 4.83 5.22 6.31
CA SER A 89 3.70 6.04 5.88
C SER A 89 4.01 7.54 5.97
N TYR A 90 4.72 7.97 7.01
CA TYR A 90 5.15 9.37 7.14
C TYR A 90 6.26 9.70 6.14
N ALA A 91 7.20 8.81 5.94
CA ALA A 91 8.23 8.96 4.91
C ALA A 91 7.61 9.10 3.50
N ALA A 92 6.57 8.32 3.20
CA ALA A 92 5.83 8.43 1.96
C ALA A 92 5.13 9.79 1.82
N GLY A 93 4.62 10.36 2.91
CA GLY A 93 4.03 11.70 2.94
C GLY A 93 5.03 12.79 2.53
N TYR A 94 6.28 12.72 3.01
CA TYR A 94 7.35 13.64 2.58
C TYR A 94 7.62 13.55 1.07
N VAL A 95 7.76 12.34 0.55
CA VAL A 95 8.01 12.13 -0.88
C VAL A 95 6.82 12.59 -1.72
N ALA A 96 5.60 12.38 -1.25
CA ALA A 96 4.40 12.90 -1.92
C ALA A 96 4.38 14.43 -1.97
N GLY A 97 4.80 15.10 -0.89
CA GLY A 97 4.98 16.56 -0.86
C GLY A 97 6.02 17.03 -1.88
N VAL A 98 7.18 16.35 -1.97
CA VAL A 98 8.21 16.66 -2.97
C VAL A 98 7.67 16.45 -4.38
N ALA A 99 6.91 15.38 -4.63
CA ALA A 99 6.30 15.13 -5.93
C ALA A 99 5.30 16.24 -6.32
N ALA A 100 4.53 16.75 -5.36
CA ALA A 100 3.64 17.87 -5.58
C ALA A 100 4.40 19.15 -5.95
N LEU A 101 5.50 19.45 -5.26
CA LEU A 101 6.37 20.59 -5.58
C LEU A 101 7.01 20.46 -6.98
N VAL A 102 7.50 19.27 -7.34
CA VAL A 102 8.05 19.00 -8.67
C VAL A 102 6.98 19.20 -9.73
N ARG A 103 5.77 18.67 -9.53
CA ARG A 103 4.67 18.88 -10.48
C ARG A 103 4.23 20.33 -10.60
N SER A 104 4.26 21.08 -9.52
CA SER A 104 3.95 22.52 -9.53
C SER A 104 4.97 23.29 -10.36
N LYS A 105 6.26 22.96 -10.22
CA LYS A 105 7.34 23.64 -10.97
C LYS A 105 7.46 23.15 -12.41
N TYR A 106 7.18 21.87 -12.68
CA TYR A 106 7.32 21.22 -13.98
C TYR A 106 6.00 20.51 -14.37
N PRO A 107 4.93 21.27 -14.67
CA PRO A 107 3.59 20.71 -14.89
C PRO A 107 3.50 19.78 -16.13
N GLN A 108 4.46 19.92 -17.05
CA GLN A 108 4.55 19.11 -18.27
C GLN A 108 5.08 17.68 -18.03
N LEU A 109 5.70 17.40 -16.87
CA LEU A 109 6.26 16.09 -16.60
C LEU A 109 5.15 15.05 -16.36
N SER A 110 5.30 13.88 -16.96
CA SER A 110 4.47 12.71 -16.66
C SER A 110 4.77 12.20 -15.25
N ALA A 111 3.88 11.34 -14.69
CA ALA A 111 4.10 10.73 -13.39
C ALA A 111 5.42 9.96 -13.30
N THR A 112 5.76 9.22 -14.37
CA THR A 112 7.04 8.49 -14.47
C THR A 112 8.23 9.44 -14.44
N GLN A 113 8.17 10.54 -15.18
CA GLN A 113 9.24 11.56 -15.22
C GLN A 113 9.39 12.26 -13.86
N VAL A 114 8.29 12.50 -13.12
CA VAL A 114 8.36 13.03 -11.75
C VAL A 114 9.07 12.04 -10.83
N MET A 115 8.72 10.75 -10.88
CA MET A 115 9.40 9.71 -10.08
C MET A 115 10.89 9.61 -10.43
N GLN A 116 11.22 9.61 -11.73
CA GLN A 116 12.60 9.59 -12.20
C GLN A 116 13.38 10.81 -11.72
N ARG A 117 12.79 12.00 -11.78
CA ARG A 117 13.42 13.22 -11.30
C ARG A 117 13.74 13.16 -9.83
N ILE A 118 12.80 12.71 -9.01
CA ILE A 118 12.97 12.56 -7.55
C ILE A 118 14.07 11.54 -7.24
N THR A 119 14.10 10.40 -7.93
CA THR A 119 15.12 9.37 -7.70
C THR A 119 16.50 9.74 -8.24
N ALA A 120 16.56 10.44 -9.37
CA ALA A 120 17.83 10.90 -9.96
C ALA A 120 18.51 11.99 -9.12
N SER A 121 17.70 12.86 -8.49
CA SER A 121 18.18 13.95 -7.63
C SER A 121 18.40 13.54 -6.17
N ALA A 122 18.13 12.27 -5.80
CA ALA A 122 18.29 11.79 -4.45
C ALA A 122 19.73 11.94 -3.95
N HIS A 123 19.86 12.30 -2.67
CA HIS A 123 21.17 12.35 -2.00
C HIS A 123 21.68 10.92 -1.83
N LYS A 124 22.74 10.59 -2.55
CA LYS A 124 23.35 9.26 -2.59
C LYS A 124 24.32 9.11 -1.42
N GLY A 125 23.96 8.32 -0.44
CA GLY A 125 24.91 7.83 0.56
C GLY A 125 25.83 6.74 0.00
N ALA A 126 26.85 6.35 0.76
CA ALA A 126 27.84 5.34 0.35
C ALA A 126 27.23 3.96 -0.01
N ARG A 127 26.00 3.70 0.38
CA ARG A 127 25.27 2.43 0.14
C ARG A 127 24.17 2.53 -0.90
N ALA A 128 23.99 3.68 -1.55
CA ALA A 128 22.98 3.85 -2.58
C ALA A 128 23.55 3.57 -3.99
N PRO A 129 22.79 2.96 -4.90
CA PRO A 129 21.48 2.39 -4.69
C PRO A 129 21.50 1.05 -3.93
N SER A 130 20.45 0.75 -3.16
CA SER A 130 20.36 -0.49 -2.38
C SER A 130 18.91 -0.91 -2.11
N ASN A 131 18.72 -2.16 -1.70
CA ASN A 131 17.41 -2.67 -1.26
C ASN A 131 16.85 -1.97 -0.01
N VAL A 132 17.67 -1.18 0.69
CA VAL A 132 17.31 -0.56 1.96
C VAL A 132 16.88 0.89 1.81
N VAL A 133 17.54 1.64 0.94
CA VAL A 133 17.29 3.09 0.74
C VAL A 133 16.96 3.46 -0.71
N GLY A 134 16.87 2.48 -1.60
CA GLY A 134 16.63 2.73 -3.02
C GLY A 134 17.72 3.63 -3.62
N ALA A 135 17.31 4.67 -4.34
CA ALA A 135 18.22 5.64 -4.96
C ALA A 135 18.97 6.52 -3.94
N GLY A 136 18.55 6.53 -2.69
CA GLY A 136 19.11 7.37 -1.62
C GLY A 136 18.04 8.14 -0.86
N THR A 137 18.45 9.16 -0.11
CA THR A 137 17.54 10.05 0.62
C THR A 137 16.93 11.08 -0.32
N VAL A 138 15.63 11.34 -0.20
CA VAL A 138 14.95 12.39 -0.97
C VAL A 138 15.59 13.76 -0.70
N ASP A 139 15.87 14.48 -1.78
CA ASP A 139 16.40 15.86 -1.73
C ASP A 139 15.43 16.79 -2.47
N PRO A 140 14.58 17.54 -1.74
CA PRO A 140 13.60 18.43 -2.34
C PRO A 140 14.25 19.56 -3.15
N VAL A 141 15.39 20.09 -2.67
CA VAL A 141 16.09 21.19 -3.32
C VAL A 141 16.68 20.72 -4.63
N ALA A 142 17.41 19.61 -4.61
CA ALA A 142 17.96 19.02 -5.83
C ALA A 142 16.85 18.63 -6.83
N ALA A 143 15.75 18.05 -6.37
CA ALA A 143 14.62 17.72 -7.22
C ALA A 143 14.01 18.94 -7.92
N LEU A 144 14.08 20.10 -7.30
CA LEU A 144 13.53 21.34 -7.87
C LEU A 144 14.55 22.15 -8.69
N THR A 145 15.85 22.03 -8.40
CA THR A 145 16.85 22.98 -8.95
C THR A 145 17.84 22.34 -9.90
N TRP A 146 18.09 21.03 -9.82
CA TRP A 146 19.08 20.39 -10.68
C TRP A 146 18.63 20.36 -12.14
N GLU A 147 19.55 20.64 -13.04
CA GLU A 147 19.42 20.35 -14.46
C GLU A 147 19.73 18.86 -14.66
N LEU A 148 18.70 18.07 -14.87
CA LEU A 148 18.88 16.66 -15.24
C LEU A 148 19.11 16.56 -16.74
N PRO A 149 20.03 15.69 -17.21
CA PRO A 149 20.25 15.50 -18.64
C PRO A 149 18.93 15.20 -19.36
N ALA A 150 18.66 15.94 -20.42
CA ALA A 150 17.58 15.61 -21.35
C ALA A 150 17.90 14.24 -21.96
N GLY A 151 17.10 13.22 -21.65
CA GLY A 151 17.35 11.87 -22.18
C GLY A 151 17.02 10.74 -21.23
N THR A 152 16.58 11.01 -20.02
CA THR A 152 15.90 10.01 -19.18
C THR A 152 14.40 9.88 -19.54
N ASP A 153 14.08 10.14 -20.80
CA ASP A 153 12.83 9.70 -21.39
C ASP A 153 12.86 8.18 -21.55
N SER A 154 12.92 7.48 -20.43
CA SER A 154 12.41 6.11 -20.40
C SER A 154 10.95 6.26 -20.80
N GLN A 155 10.63 5.87 -22.03
CA GLN A 155 9.26 5.77 -22.50
C GLN A 155 8.47 5.15 -21.36
N ALA A 156 7.45 5.88 -20.87
CA ALA A 156 6.53 5.30 -19.92
C ALA A 156 6.19 3.91 -20.46
N PRO A 157 6.34 2.83 -19.69
CA PRO A 157 6.01 1.51 -20.17
C PRO A 157 4.61 1.63 -20.78
N ALA A 158 4.47 1.21 -22.04
CA ALA A 158 3.21 1.30 -22.75
C ALA A 158 2.15 0.75 -21.81
N VAL A 159 1.20 1.58 -21.42
CA VAL A 159 0.12 1.14 -20.53
C VAL A 159 -0.61 0.08 -21.29
N LYS A 160 -0.23 -1.18 -21.06
CA LYS A 160 -1.01 -2.30 -21.57
C LYS A 160 -2.32 -2.22 -20.81
N GLN A 161 -3.36 -1.73 -21.48
CA GLN A 161 -4.69 -1.83 -20.91
C GLN A 161 -4.92 -3.30 -20.61
N LEU A 162 -4.91 -3.62 -19.32
CA LEU A 162 -5.38 -4.93 -18.90
C LEU A 162 -6.82 -5.03 -19.38
N ALA A 163 -7.12 -6.11 -20.11
CA ALA A 163 -8.52 -6.41 -20.44
C ALA A 163 -9.32 -6.32 -19.14
N ALA A 164 -10.48 -5.68 -19.20
CA ALA A 164 -11.38 -5.64 -18.06
C ALA A 164 -11.52 -7.06 -17.49
N PRO A 165 -11.50 -7.24 -16.17
CA PRO A 165 -11.75 -8.56 -15.60
C PRO A 165 -13.01 -9.13 -16.25
N PRO A 166 -13.02 -10.42 -16.63
CA PRO A 166 -14.22 -11.03 -17.18
C PRO A 166 -15.38 -10.77 -16.22
N GLU A 167 -16.52 -10.38 -16.77
CA GLU A 167 -17.72 -10.20 -15.95
C GLU A 167 -17.89 -11.43 -15.05
N PRO A 168 -18.16 -11.21 -13.76
CA PRO A 168 -18.39 -12.33 -12.85
C PRO A 168 -19.46 -13.22 -13.46
N ALA A 169 -19.17 -14.50 -13.60
CA ALA A 169 -20.16 -15.46 -14.11
C ALA A 169 -21.47 -15.27 -13.33
N PRO A 170 -22.64 -15.27 -14.01
CA PRO A 170 -23.91 -15.09 -13.34
C PRO A 170 -24.00 -16.09 -12.20
N LYS A 171 -24.24 -15.57 -10.99
CA LYS A 171 -24.30 -16.40 -9.78
C LYS A 171 -25.38 -17.45 -9.98
N ASP A 172 -24.98 -18.70 -9.98
CA ASP A 172 -25.92 -19.83 -10.06
C ASP A 172 -26.93 -19.71 -8.92
N PRO A 173 -28.24 -19.53 -9.19
CA PRO A 173 -29.25 -19.41 -8.14
C PRO A 173 -29.60 -20.75 -7.50
N THR A 174 -29.18 -21.86 -8.12
CA THR A 174 -29.50 -23.23 -7.67
C THR A 174 -29.22 -23.49 -6.18
N PRO A 175 -28.06 -23.09 -5.58
CA PRO A 175 -27.82 -23.31 -4.16
C PRO A 175 -28.83 -22.59 -3.25
N ARG A 176 -29.29 -21.41 -3.66
CA ARG A 176 -30.29 -20.63 -2.90
C ARG A 176 -31.66 -21.29 -3.02
N ILE A 177 -32.07 -21.72 -4.23
CA ILE A 177 -33.33 -22.39 -4.47
C ILE A 177 -33.40 -23.71 -3.66
N VAL A 178 -32.32 -24.50 -3.68
CA VAL A 178 -32.25 -25.75 -2.92
C VAL A 178 -32.34 -25.50 -1.41
N ALA A 179 -31.67 -24.48 -0.91
CA ALA A 179 -31.73 -24.12 0.50
C ALA A 179 -33.13 -23.69 0.94
N PHE A 180 -33.80 -22.85 0.17
CA PHE A 180 -35.18 -22.42 0.48
C PHE A 180 -36.19 -23.54 0.33
N ALA A 181 -36.08 -24.36 -0.71
CA ALA A 181 -36.95 -25.51 -0.89
C ALA A 181 -36.79 -26.54 0.24
N GLY A 182 -35.56 -26.86 0.62
CA GLY A 182 -35.26 -27.75 1.73
C GLY A 182 -35.80 -27.23 3.08
N THR A 183 -35.67 -25.95 3.33
CA THR A 183 -36.21 -25.31 4.53
C THR A 183 -37.73 -25.36 4.58
N ALA A 184 -38.37 -25.09 3.43
CA ALA A 184 -39.85 -25.16 3.32
C ALA A 184 -40.39 -26.59 3.57
N VAL A 185 -39.73 -27.60 2.99
CA VAL A 185 -40.09 -29.00 3.22
C VAL A 185 -39.96 -29.40 4.69
N LEU A 186 -38.84 -28.98 5.34
CA LEU A 186 -38.61 -29.25 6.74
C LEU A 186 -39.67 -28.58 7.64
N ALA A 187 -40.01 -27.31 7.35
CA ALA A 187 -41.03 -26.59 8.10
C ALA A 187 -42.41 -27.25 7.96
N LEU A 188 -42.76 -27.71 6.74
CA LEU A 188 -44.01 -28.45 6.50
C LEU A 188 -44.04 -29.76 7.28
N ALA A 189 -42.95 -30.52 7.27
CA ALA A 189 -42.85 -31.76 8.01
C ALA A 189 -43.04 -31.55 9.53
N VAL A 190 -42.37 -30.51 10.09
CA VAL A 190 -42.55 -30.16 11.49
C VAL A 190 -44.00 -29.74 11.79
N ALA A 191 -44.62 -28.95 10.94
CA ALA A 191 -46.01 -28.53 11.11
C ALA A 191 -46.97 -29.72 11.09
N VAL A 192 -46.78 -30.69 10.18
CA VAL A 192 -47.59 -31.91 10.09
C VAL A 192 -47.43 -32.77 11.36
N VAL A 193 -46.19 -32.99 11.84
CA VAL A 193 -45.92 -33.73 13.05
C VAL A 193 -46.55 -33.04 14.29
N ALA A 194 -46.45 -31.72 14.37
CA ALA A 194 -47.08 -30.96 15.46
C ALA A 194 -48.61 -31.05 15.43
N ALA A 195 -49.22 -30.98 14.22
CA ALA A 195 -50.66 -31.15 14.07
C ALA A 195 -51.15 -32.52 14.45
N ILE A 196 -50.41 -33.58 14.09
CA ILE A 196 -50.74 -34.97 14.48
C ILE A 196 -50.62 -35.13 16.01
N ALA A 197 -49.55 -34.60 16.62
CA ALA A 197 -49.33 -34.64 18.07
C ALA A 197 -50.44 -33.88 18.85
N ALA A 198 -50.85 -32.72 18.33
CA ALA A 198 -51.95 -31.94 18.90
C ALA A 198 -53.33 -32.66 18.82
N ARG A 199 -53.60 -33.37 17.73
CA ARG A 199 -54.83 -34.21 17.58
C ARG A 199 -54.82 -35.35 18.56
N ARG A 200 -53.74 -36.10 18.74
CA ARG A 200 -53.60 -37.18 19.71
C ARG A 200 -53.79 -36.78 21.15
N ARG A 201 -53.47 -35.52 21.50
CA ARG A 201 -53.70 -34.99 22.88
C ARG A 201 -55.15 -34.60 23.15
N LYS A 202 -56.00 -34.50 22.12
CA LYS A 202 -57.41 -34.14 22.26
C LYS A 202 -58.38 -35.34 22.31
N GLU A 203 -57.89 -36.58 22.08
CA GLU A 203 -58.68 -37.75 22.28
C GLU A 203 -58.75 -38.08 23.77
N PRO A 204 -59.93 -37.96 24.44
CA PRO A 204 -60.04 -38.38 25.82
C PRO A 204 -59.91 -39.90 25.90
N THR A 205 -59.03 -40.37 26.77
CA THR A 205 -58.98 -41.81 27.17
C THR A 205 -60.32 -42.18 27.72
N PRO A 206 -60.84 -43.41 27.38
CA PRO A 206 -62.12 -43.89 27.85
C PRO A 206 -62.09 -44.16 29.34
#